data_686fece26b5db2ce8927380f164afda7
#
_entry.id   686fece26b5db2ce8927380f164afda7
#
_cell.length_a   1.000
_cell.length_b   1.000
_cell.length_c   1.000
_cell.angle_alpha   90.00
_cell.angle_beta   90.00
_cell.angle_gamma   90.00
#
_symmetry.space_group_name_H-M   'P 1'
#
loop_
_entity.id
_entity.type
_entity.pdbx_description
1 polymer ?
#
loop_
_entity_poly.entity_id
_entity_poly.type
_entity_poly.pdbx_seq_one_letter_code
_entity_poly.pdbx_strand_id
1 'polypeptide(L)'
;MIEAKIEKFLNDFKIKYELIPCDPKLADTDDFCKFYNVPKSNSGNTIIIASKKDPIIYSACIVTAEYKLDVNKTVRKLMGVRRLSFASAEQTAELTGMIIGGVTPVALPPDINIYIDKNIENLDYIILGGGSRSQKIKIDINSLSRIPNTHFIEGLGIPL
;
A
#
# COMPACT_ATOMS: atom_id res chain seq x y z
N MET A 1 -14.82 -8.32 -9.99
CA MET A 1 -13.50 -8.87 -9.69
C MET A 1 -12.57 -7.75 -9.25
N ILE A 2 -11.65 -8.05 -8.35
CA ILE A 2 -10.78 -7.03 -7.76
C ILE A 2 -9.88 -6.33 -8.80
N GLU A 3 -9.31 -7.10 -9.73
CA GLU A 3 -8.43 -6.52 -10.75
C GLU A 3 -9.15 -5.53 -11.66
N ALA A 4 -10.38 -5.83 -12.04
CA ALA A 4 -11.20 -4.93 -12.85
C ALA A 4 -11.55 -3.65 -12.07
N LYS A 5 -11.84 -3.78 -10.78
CA LYS A 5 -12.11 -2.64 -9.89
C LYS A 5 -10.88 -1.74 -9.77
N ILE A 6 -9.70 -2.33 -9.63
CA ILE A 6 -8.43 -1.61 -9.56
C ILE A 6 -8.20 -0.82 -10.85
N GLU A 7 -8.34 -1.47 -11.99
CA GLU A 7 -8.10 -0.83 -13.29
C GLU A 7 -9.08 0.30 -13.56
N LYS A 8 -10.36 0.10 -13.22
CA LYS A 8 -11.37 1.14 -13.33
C LYS A 8 -11.01 2.36 -12.48
N PHE A 9 -10.60 2.14 -11.24
CA PHE A 9 -10.19 3.21 -10.35
C PHE A 9 -9.01 4.00 -10.93
N LEU A 10 -7.98 3.30 -11.40
CA LEU A 10 -6.80 3.94 -11.98
C LEU A 10 -7.17 4.83 -13.17
N ASN A 11 -8.07 4.35 -14.02
CA ASN A 11 -8.53 5.11 -15.18
C ASN A 11 -9.42 6.28 -14.78
N ASP A 12 -10.33 6.08 -13.85
CA ASP A 12 -11.25 7.14 -13.39
C ASP A 12 -10.49 8.31 -12.76
N PHE A 13 -9.44 8.03 -12.01
CA PHE A 13 -8.63 9.07 -11.36
C PHE A 13 -7.45 9.52 -12.22
N LYS A 14 -7.37 9.05 -13.47
CA LYS A 14 -6.34 9.45 -14.43
C LYS A 14 -4.93 9.25 -13.91
N ILE A 15 -4.72 8.12 -13.24
CA ILE A 15 -3.41 7.75 -12.71
C ILE A 15 -2.59 7.14 -13.83
N LYS A 16 -1.36 7.60 -13.99
CA LYS A 16 -0.44 7.03 -14.98
C LYS A 16 0.17 5.75 -14.40
N TYR A 17 -0.14 4.62 -15.02
CA TYR A 17 0.25 3.31 -14.49
C TYR A 17 0.59 2.31 -15.59
N GLU A 18 1.26 1.25 -15.19
CA GLU A 18 1.53 0.07 -16.01
C GLU A 18 1.27 -1.17 -15.17
N LEU A 19 0.52 -2.12 -15.71
CA LEU A 19 0.30 -3.40 -15.04
C LEU A 19 1.47 -4.33 -15.32
N ILE A 20 1.95 -5.00 -14.27
CA ILE A 20 3.05 -5.95 -14.36
C ILE A 20 2.52 -7.33 -13.98
N PRO A 21 2.49 -8.30 -14.91
CA PRO A 21 2.12 -9.66 -14.56
C PRO A 21 3.08 -10.25 -13.53
N CYS A 22 2.56 -10.99 -12.58
CA CYS A 22 3.34 -11.57 -11.51
C CYS A 22 2.93 -13.01 -11.28
N ASP A 23 3.92 -13.89 -11.09
CA ASP A 23 3.65 -15.26 -10.63
C ASP A 23 3.14 -15.16 -9.18
N PRO A 24 1.96 -15.71 -8.87
CA PRO A 24 1.41 -15.63 -7.52
C PRO A 24 2.35 -16.17 -6.43
N LYS A 25 3.21 -17.11 -6.76
CA LYS A 25 4.20 -17.65 -5.81
C LYS A 25 5.32 -16.66 -5.49
N LEU A 26 5.49 -15.64 -6.33
CA LEU A 26 6.56 -14.65 -6.22
C LEU A 26 6.02 -13.26 -5.87
N ALA A 27 4.79 -13.16 -5.38
CA ALA A 27 4.16 -11.88 -5.12
C ALA A 27 4.67 -11.18 -3.85
N ASP A 28 5.25 -11.92 -2.91
CA ASP A 28 5.83 -11.32 -1.72
C ASP A 28 7.05 -10.48 -2.11
N THR A 29 7.25 -9.36 -1.42
CA THR A 29 8.16 -8.31 -1.87
C THR A 29 9.57 -8.77 -2.15
N ASP A 30 10.18 -9.55 -1.22
CA ASP A 30 11.56 -10.01 -1.40
C ASP A 30 11.70 -10.92 -2.63
N ASP A 31 10.78 -11.85 -2.79
CA ASP A 31 10.78 -12.78 -3.93
C ASP A 31 10.52 -12.02 -5.23
N PHE A 32 9.58 -11.08 -5.22
CA PHE A 32 9.26 -10.28 -6.39
C PHE A 32 10.46 -9.44 -6.83
N CYS A 33 11.07 -8.72 -5.92
CA CYS A 33 12.22 -7.87 -6.24
C CYS A 33 13.39 -8.68 -6.78
N LYS A 34 13.65 -9.85 -6.21
CA LYS A 34 14.74 -10.72 -6.62
C LYS A 34 14.49 -11.31 -8.01
N PHE A 35 13.30 -11.89 -8.24
CA PHE A 35 13.00 -12.59 -9.49
C PHE A 35 12.82 -11.63 -10.66
N TYR A 36 12.08 -10.53 -10.44
CA TYR A 36 11.79 -9.57 -11.50
C TYR A 36 12.82 -8.45 -11.60
N ASN A 37 13.87 -8.52 -10.81
CA ASN A 37 14.98 -7.56 -10.82
C ASN A 37 14.49 -6.11 -10.59
N VAL A 38 13.63 -5.94 -9.60
CA VAL A 38 13.08 -4.64 -9.21
C VAL A 38 13.84 -4.14 -7.98
N PRO A 39 14.34 -2.89 -7.99
CA PRO A 39 14.99 -2.34 -6.80
C PRO A 39 14.04 -2.28 -5.61
N LYS A 40 14.51 -2.69 -4.44
CA LYS A 40 13.73 -2.58 -3.20
C LYS A 40 13.36 -1.13 -2.89
N SER A 41 14.18 -0.19 -3.31
CA SER A 41 13.90 1.24 -3.15
C SER A 41 12.67 1.72 -3.93
N ASN A 42 12.26 0.99 -4.96
CA ASN A 42 11.10 1.31 -5.79
C ASN A 42 9.93 0.35 -5.59
N SER A 43 10.05 -0.58 -4.64
CA SER A 43 8.99 -1.53 -4.34
C SER A 43 8.28 -1.11 -3.05
N GLY A 44 6.99 -0.82 -3.13
CA GLY A 44 6.21 -0.36 -1.99
C GLY A 44 5.39 -1.48 -1.37
N ASN A 45 5.36 -1.50 -0.05
CA ASN A 45 4.51 -2.38 0.73
C ASN A 45 3.32 -1.57 1.24
N THR A 46 2.11 -2.04 0.97
CA THR A 46 0.89 -1.45 1.51
C THR A 46 0.43 -2.28 2.70
N ILE A 47 0.36 -1.65 3.85
CA ILE A 47 0.05 -2.31 5.11
C ILE A 47 -1.21 -1.69 5.69
N ILE A 48 -2.22 -2.52 5.95
CA ILE A 48 -3.45 -2.07 6.61
C ILE A 48 -3.25 -2.15 8.11
N ILE A 49 -3.53 -1.05 8.80
CA ILE A 49 -3.43 -0.93 10.25
C ILE A 49 -4.83 -0.80 10.82
N ALA A 50 -5.10 -1.51 11.92
CA ALA A 50 -6.38 -1.50 12.60
C ALA A 50 -6.21 -1.08 14.06
N SER A 51 -7.12 -0.21 14.55
CA SER A 51 -7.21 0.06 15.98
C SER A 51 -7.76 -1.17 16.72
N LYS A 52 -7.58 -1.21 18.03
CA LYS A 52 -8.01 -2.37 18.85
C LYS A 52 -9.38 -2.18 19.47
N LYS A 53 -9.82 -0.95 19.69
CA LYS A 53 -11.06 -0.65 20.37
C LYS A 53 -12.17 -0.34 19.38
N ASP A 54 -13.36 -0.87 19.59
CA ASP A 54 -14.53 -0.54 18.77
C ASP A 54 -14.94 0.91 18.95
N PRO A 55 -15.35 1.61 17.88
CA PRO A 55 -15.36 1.12 16.51
C PRO A 55 -13.94 1.02 15.95
N ILE A 56 -13.66 -0.04 15.21
CA ILE A 56 -12.33 -0.26 14.62
C ILE A 56 -12.08 0.79 13.53
N ILE A 57 -10.97 1.49 13.64
CA ILE A 57 -10.52 2.48 12.67
C ILE A 57 -9.36 1.87 11.89
N TYR A 58 -9.37 2.06 10.58
CA TYR A 58 -8.35 1.52 9.69
C TYR A 58 -7.59 2.63 8.99
N SER A 59 -6.32 2.37 8.66
CA SER A 59 -5.53 3.18 7.75
C SER A 59 -4.72 2.27 6.85
N ALA A 60 -4.30 2.79 5.70
CA ALA A 60 -3.36 2.12 4.82
C ALA A 60 -2.05 2.89 4.86
N CYS A 61 -0.95 2.18 5.02
CA CYS A 61 0.38 2.80 5.13
C CYS A 61 1.31 2.21 4.08
N ILE A 62 2.10 3.05 3.42
CA ILE A 62 3.01 2.63 2.36
C ILE A 62 4.43 3.03 2.71
N VAL A 63 5.31 2.03 2.77
CA VAL A 63 6.76 2.20 2.88
C VAL A 63 7.42 1.36 1.81
N THR A 64 8.64 1.70 1.41
CA THR A 64 9.38 0.85 0.47
C THR A 64 9.98 -0.35 1.20
N ALA A 65 10.45 -1.32 0.42
CA ALA A 65 11.03 -2.56 0.94
C ALA A 65 12.31 -2.35 1.76
N GLU A 66 12.89 -1.15 1.73
CA GLU A 66 14.08 -0.79 2.52
C GLU A 66 13.74 -0.27 3.91
N TYR A 67 12.44 -0.16 4.24
CA TYR A 67 11.98 0.41 5.49
C TYR A 67 10.96 -0.51 6.15
N LYS A 68 10.86 -0.40 7.47
CA LYS A 68 9.73 -0.97 8.21
C LYS A 68 8.83 0.16 8.68
N LEU A 69 7.54 -0.12 8.80
CA LEU A 69 6.54 0.86 9.23
C LEU A 69 6.68 1.15 10.73
N ASP A 70 6.71 2.43 11.09
CA ASP A 70 6.71 2.85 12.50
C ASP A 70 5.28 2.88 13.03
N VAL A 71 4.78 1.72 13.43
CA VAL A 71 3.39 1.53 13.85
C VAL A 71 3.13 2.17 15.22
N ASN A 72 3.97 1.88 16.20
CA ASN A 72 3.69 2.18 17.60
C ASN A 72 3.89 3.65 17.97
N LYS A 73 4.58 4.42 17.15
CA LYS A 73 4.81 5.84 17.40
C LYS A 73 4.13 6.68 16.34
N THR A 74 4.58 6.60 15.10
CA THR A 74 4.11 7.48 14.02
C THR A 74 2.66 7.19 13.62
N VAL A 75 2.34 5.95 13.28
CA VAL A 75 0.98 5.61 12.84
C VAL A 75 -0.02 5.78 13.97
N ARG A 76 0.34 5.37 15.17
CA ARG A 76 -0.51 5.53 16.35
C ARG A 76 -0.90 6.99 16.55
N LYS A 77 0.07 7.90 16.43
CA LYS A 77 -0.16 9.34 16.56
C LYS A 77 -1.06 9.85 15.44
N LEU A 78 -0.81 9.45 14.20
CA LEU A 78 -1.61 9.86 13.05
C LEU A 78 -3.07 9.41 13.17
N MET A 79 -3.29 8.20 13.63
CA MET A 79 -4.64 7.66 13.80
C MET A 79 -5.33 8.17 15.06
N GLY A 80 -4.58 8.73 16.01
CA GLY A 80 -5.15 9.24 17.26
C GLY A 80 -5.73 8.15 18.15
N VAL A 81 -5.18 6.94 18.11
CA VAL A 81 -5.66 5.80 18.89
C VAL A 81 -4.62 5.35 19.91
N ARG A 82 -5.05 4.68 20.95
CA ARG A 82 -4.15 4.21 22.00
C ARG A 82 -3.46 2.90 21.65
N ARG A 83 -4.19 2.00 20.99
CA ARG A 83 -3.72 0.66 20.64
C ARG A 83 -4.07 0.33 19.21
N LEU A 84 -3.13 -0.25 18.50
CA LEU A 84 -3.28 -0.62 17.09
C LEU A 84 -2.33 -1.78 16.76
N SER A 85 -2.59 -2.44 15.65
CA SER A 85 -1.72 -3.48 15.11
C SER A 85 -1.93 -3.61 13.61
N PHE A 86 -1.12 -4.45 12.97
CA PHE A 86 -1.40 -4.85 11.60
C PHE A 86 -2.77 -5.51 11.55
N ALA A 87 -3.58 -5.13 10.57
CA ALA A 87 -4.83 -5.84 10.32
C ALA A 87 -4.52 -7.29 9.98
N SER A 88 -5.37 -8.21 10.43
CA SER A 88 -5.24 -9.61 10.05
C SER A 88 -5.52 -9.79 8.56
N ALA A 89 -5.13 -10.93 8.00
CA ALA A 89 -5.49 -11.28 6.63
C ALA A 89 -7.00 -11.26 6.43
N GLU A 90 -7.76 -11.73 7.41
CA GLU A 90 -9.21 -11.73 7.39
C GLU A 90 -9.78 -10.31 7.39
N GLN A 91 -9.32 -9.46 8.30
CA GLN A 91 -9.74 -8.05 8.35
C GLN A 91 -9.42 -7.34 7.02
N THR A 92 -8.23 -7.56 6.49
CA THR A 92 -7.80 -6.97 5.22
C THR A 92 -8.72 -7.40 4.08
N ALA A 93 -9.02 -8.70 3.98
CA ALA A 93 -9.89 -9.23 2.93
C ALA A 93 -11.30 -8.67 3.04
N GLU A 94 -11.87 -8.61 4.24
CA GLU A 94 -13.22 -8.06 4.45
C GLU A 94 -13.28 -6.59 4.10
N LEU A 95 -12.27 -5.82 4.48
CA LEU A 95 -12.24 -4.38 4.26
C LEU A 95 -11.99 -4.01 2.79
N THR A 96 -11.08 -4.71 2.14
CA THR A 96 -10.52 -4.28 0.85
C THR A 96 -10.87 -5.22 -0.31
N GLY A 97 -11.23 -6.46 -0.04
CA GLY A 97 -11.37 -7.51 -1.06
C GLY A 97 -10.04 -8.02 -1.57
N MET A 98 -8.95 -7.67 -0.92
CA MET A 98 -7.59 -8.02 -1.36
C MET A 98 -6.95 -9.04 -0.42
N ILE A 99 -5.94 -9.75 -0.94
CA ILE A 99 -5.20 -10.75 -0.17
C ILE A 99 -3.75 -10.29 0.04
N ILE A 100 -3.11 -10.85 1.05
CA ILE A 100 -1.70 -10.56 1.35
C ILE A 100 -0.84 -10.87 0.11
N GLY A 101 0.05 -9.95 -0.22
CA GLY A 101 0.85 -9.99 -1.45
C GLY A 101 0.21 -9.22 -2.61
N GLY A 102 -1.08 -8.87 -2.48
CA GLY A 102 -1.80 -8.07 -3.47
C GLY A 102 -2.38 -6.77 -2.93
N VAL A 103 -2.20 -6.48 -1.65
CA VAL A 103 -2.76 -5.27 -1.04
C VAL A 103 -2.17 -4.02 -1.69
N THR A 104 -3.05 -3.06 -2.00
CA THR A 104 -2.69 -1.83 -2.70
C THR A 104 -3.51 -0.66 -2.13
N PRO A 105 -3.02 0.59 -2.22
CA PRO A 105 -3.82 1.75 -1.83
C PRO A 105 -4.89 2.11 -2.86
N VAL A 106 -4.87 1.44 -4.01
CA VAL A 106 -5.80 1.72 -5.11
C VAL A 106 -7.16 1.09 -4.81
N ALA A 107 -8.23 1.87 -4.99
CA ALA A 107 -9.61 1.41 -4.83
C ALA A 107 -9.97 0.95 -3.41
N LEU A 108 -9.40 1.57 -2.41
CA LEU A 108 -9.78 1.35 -1.02
C LEU A 108 -11.12 2.03 -0.71
N PRO A 109 -11.82 1.61 0.36
CA PRO A 109 -12.99 2.35 0.83
C PRO A 109 -12.68 3.84 1.01
N PRO A 110 -13.60 4.74 0.63
CA PRO A 110 -13.28 6.18 0.52
C PRO A 110 -12.99 6.89 1.84
N ASP A 111 -13.32 6.29 2.96
CA ASP A 111 -13.08 6.89 4.29
C ASP A 111 -11.77 6.47 4.93
N ILE A 112 -10.96 5.66 4.25
CA ILE A 112 -9.67 5.22 4.77
C ILE A 112 -8.58 6.22 4.40
N ASN A 113 -7.86 6.71 5.42
CA ASN A 113 -6.68 7.54 5.18
C ASN A 113 -5.52 6.68 4.71
N ILE A 114 -4.79 7.20 3.74
CA ILE A 114 -3.61 6.56 3.16
C ILE A 114 -2.40 7.40 3.53
N TYR A 115 -1.49 6.82 4.28
CA TYR A 115 -0.23 7.47 4.69
C TYR A 115 0.90 6.90 3.88
N ILE A 116 1.65 7.76 3.21
CA ILE A 116 2.76 7.39 2.34
C ILE A 116 4.03 7.98 2.91
N ASP A 117 5.07 7.17 3.05
CA ASP A 117 6.36 7.66 3.53
C ASP A 117 6.86 8.77 2.62
N LYS A 118 7.21 9.91 3.20
CA LYS A 118 7.53 11.11 2.43
C LYS A 118 8.70 10.92 1.47
N ASN A 119 9.66 10.07 1.80
CA ASN A 119 10.80 9.81 0.92
C ASN A 119 10.40 9.20 -0.43
N ILE A 120 9.20 8.62 -0.52
CA ILE A 120 8.68 8.08 -1.76
C ILE A 120 8.47 9.17 -2.81
N GLU A 121 8.24 10.41 -2.38
CA GLU A 121 8.10 11.54 -3.30
C GLU A 121 9.33 11.76 -4.18
N ASN A 122 10.49 11.30 -3.75
CA ASN A 122 11.76 11.49 -4.47
C ASN A 122 12.01 10.43 -5.54
N LEU A 123 11.12 9.46 -5.67
CA LEU A 123 11.24 8.41 -6.67
C LEU A 123 10.62 8.85 -8.00
N ASP A 124 11.02 8.22 -9.10
CA ASP A 124 10.38 8.40 -10.40
C ASP A 124 9.08 7.60 -10.47
N TYR A 125 9.12 6.40 -9.91
CA TYR A 125 7.99 5.48 -9.90
C TYR A 125 8.04 4.60 -8.66
N ILE A 126 6.90 4.00 -8.35
CA ILE A 126 6.81 2.98 -7.31
C ILE A 126 6.00 1.80 -7.84
N ILE A 127 6.40 0.59 -7.45
CA ILE A 127 5.66 -0.62 -7.77
C ILE A 127 4.91 -1.06 -6.53
N LEU A 128 3.60 -1.16 -6.66
CA LEU A 128 2.67 -1.51 -5.58
C LEU A 128 1.93 -2.80 -5.89
N GLY A 129 1.27 -3.36 -4.89
CA GLY A 129 0.37 -4.48 -5.10
C GLY A 129 -0.73 -4.13 -6.09
N GLY A 130 -1.27 -5.14 -6.75
CA GLY A 130 -2.30 -4.98 -7.78
C GLY A 130 -3.67 -5.52 -7.38
N GLY A 131 -3.91 -5.77 -6.10
CA GLY A 131 -5.19 -6.28 -5.60
C GLY A 131 -5.23 -7.82 -5.52
N SER A 132 -4.51 -8.51 -6.39
CA SER A 132 -4.35 -9.96 -6.37
C SER A 132 -2.86 -10.29 -6.38
N ARG A 133 -2.54 -11.57 -6.24
CA ARG A 133 -1.14 -12.00 -6.31
C ARG A 133 -0.64 -12.18 -7.76
N SER A 134 -1.51 -11.96 -8.74
CA SER A 134 -1.18 -12.19 -10.15
C SER A 134 -0.70 -10.96 -10.89
N GLN A 135 -0.71 -9.80 -10.24
CA GLN A 135 -0.23 -8.56 -10.86
C GLN A 135 0.29 -7.57 -9.83
N LYS A 136 1.19 -6.70 -10.29
CA LYS A 136 1.64 -5.52 -9.58
C LYS A 136 1.32 -4.30 -10.43
N ILE A 137 1.39 -3.12 -9.84
CA ILE A 137 1.13 -1.86 -10.54
C ILE A 137 2.35 -0.97 -10.40
N LYS A 138 2.87 -0.53 -11.53
CA LYS A 138 3.91 0.50 -11.55
C LYS A 138 3.22 1.84 -11.74
N ILE A 139 3.39 2.73 -10.76
CA ILE A 139 2.73 4.05 -10.77
C ILE A 139 3.79 5.14 -10.84
N ASP A 140 3.57 6.09 -11.76
CA ASP A 140 4.34 7.32 -11.82
C ASP A 140 4.11 8.12 -10.52
N ILE A 141 5.18 8.57 -9.89
CA ILE A 141 5.07 9.27 -8.60
C ILE A 141 4.22 10.54 -8.71
N ASN A 142 4.28 11.23 -9.83
CA ASN A 142 3.47 12.44 -10.02
C ASN A 142 1.96 12.16 -10.03
N SER A 143 1.57 10.93 -10.32
CA SER A 143 0.16 10.51 -10.30
C SER A 143 -0.30 9.98 -8.94
N LEU A 144 0.63 9.65 -8.06
CA LEU A 144 0.30 8.96 -6.79
C LEU A 144 -0.63 9.79 -5.91
N SER A 145 -0.45 11.11 -5.89
CA SER A 145 -1.28 12.02 -5.12
C SER A 145 -2.72 12.14 -5.64
N ARG A 146 -3.01 11.60 -6.81
CA ARG A 146 -4.38 11.57 -7.36
C ARG A 146 -5.26 10.54 -6.66
N ILE A 147 -4.67 9.62 -5.93
CA ILE A 147 -5.42 8.69 -5.09
C ILE A 147 -6.00 9.51 -3.92
N PRO A 148 -7.33 9.52 -3.72
CA PRO A 148 -7.94 10.30 -2.65
C PRO A 148 -7.46 9.90 -1.26
N ASN A 149 -7.43 10.86 -0.33
CA ASN A 149 -7.05 10.67 1.07
C ASN A 149 -5.62 10.24 1.28
N THR A 150 -4.72 10.58 0.34
CA THR A 150 -3.28 10.32 0.50
C THR A 150 -2.61 11.47 1.23
N HIS A 151 -1.72 11.12 2.16
CA HIS A 151 -0.93 12.06 2.95
C HIS A 151 0.50 11.58 2.99
N PHE A 152 1.43 12.45 2.61
CA PHE A 152 2.86 12.12 2.68
C PHE A 152 3.37 12.47 4.07
N ILE A 153 3.95 11.49 4.75
CA ILE A 153 4.33 11.58 6.16
C ILE A 153 5.83 11.37 6.33
N GLU A 154 6.50 12.35 6.89
CA GLU A 154 7.92 12.24 7.21
C GLU A 154 8.11 11.29 8.39
N GLY A 155 9.07 10.36 8.25
CA GLY A 155 9.38 9.42 9.31
C GLY A 155 8.38 8.28 9.47
N LEU A 156 7.51 8.05 8.48
CA LEU A 156 6.57 6.93 8.52
C LEU A 156 7.31 5.60 8.55
N GLY A 157 8.36 5.47 7.74
CA GLY A 157 9.21 4.29 7.70
C GLY A 157 10.49 4.48 8.50
N ILE A 158 10.98 3.39 9.09
CA ILE A 158 12.25 3.32 9.79
C ILE A 158 13.19 2.48 8.93
N PRO A 159 14.41 2.95 8.59
CA PRO A 159 15.34 2.14 7.79
C PRO A 159 15.61 0.78 8.42
N LEU A 160 15.66 -0.24 7.59
CA LEU A 160 16.01 -1.60 8.01
C LEU A 160 17.49 -1.72 8.36
#